data_8c3e43b2272349423437f48de34e09a1
#
_entry.id   8c3e43b2272349423437f48de34e09a1
#
_cell.length_a   1.000
_cell.length_b   1.000
_cell.length_c   1.000
_cell.angle_alpha   90.00
_cell.angle_beta   90.00
_cell.angle_gamma   90.00
#
_symmetry.space_group_name_H-M   'P 1'
#
loop_
_entity.id
_entity.type
_entity.pdbx_description
1 polymer ?
#
loop_
_entity_poly.entity_id
_entity_poly.type
_entity_poly.pdbx_seq_one_letter_code
_entity_poly.pdbx_strand_id
1 'polypeptide(L)'
;MSEATEVSIELKDIVQEYPGKEGAGVLRVVNGVSFKLERPSIVMLLGPSGCGKSTILHMMGGVRPIGVQTPTSGSVLIDGKPCSEAHDDVVMVFQRYANRPDLTVEDNVSFPFRLKHWRKRVAAAEARSRVDATLKAVGLDGHRKHLPSQLSGGQNQRVALARALVLRPRILLMDEPFGALDAQTRTEMQTLLSEMLLSNPCLVVFVTHDVTEALLLGDRVITLSAQPAVVADDFSILEPRPRSALWQRSSEALKMEERILAQLHAASPGRGSLRVSV
;
A
#
# COMPACT_ATOMS: atom_id res chain seq x y z
N MET A 1 -12.84 -23.55 -9.74
CA MET A 1 -12.42 -22.17 -9.98
C MET A 1 -13.35 -21.32 -9.12
N SER A 2 -12.87 -20.84 -7.96
CA SER A 2 -13.65 -19.91 -7.12
C SER A 2 -13.80 -18.63 -7.93
N GLU A 3 -15.05 -18.15 -8.10
CA GLU A 3 -15.34 -16.83 -8.62
C GLU A 3 -14.50 -15.82 -7.84
N ALA A 4 -13.55 -15.20 -8.51
CA ALA A 4 -12.81 -14.07 -7.93
C ALA A 4 -13.87 -13.00 -7.64
N THR A 5 -14.23 -12.87 -6.39
CA THR A 5 -15.26 -11.93 -5.93
C THR A 5 -14.85 -10.54 -6.42
N GLU A 6 -15.62 -9.98 -7.33
CA GLU A 6 -15.40 -8.62 -7.81
C GLU A 6 -15.31 -7.69 -6.61
N VAL A 7 -14.23 -6.94 -6.54
CA VAL A 7 -14.01 -5.92 -5.53
C VAL A 7 -13.67 -4.62 -6.23
N SER A 8 -14.21 -3.52 -5.74
CA SER A 8 -13.92 -2.21 -6.29
C SER A 8 -13.68 -1.18 -5.20
N ILE A 9 -12.75 -0.25 -5.47
CA ILE A 9 -12.60 1.01 -4.75
C ILE A 9 -12.78 2.13 -5.77
N GLU A 10 -13.64 3.08 -5.48
CA GLU A 10 -13.86 4.24 -6.33
C GLU A 10 -13.71 5.52 -5.52
N LEU A 11 -12.87 6.43 -6.00
CA LEU A 11 -12.74 7.79 -5.50
C LEU A 11 -13.47 8.72 -6.46
N LYS A 12 -14.35 9.58 -5.93
CA LYS A 12 -15.13 10.57 -6.72
C LYS A 12 -14.84 11.96 -6.20
N ASP A 13 -14.15 12.76 -7.00
CA ASP A 13 -13.86 14.18 -6.77
C ASP A 13 -13.36 14.50 -5.35
N ILE A 14 -12.41 13.68 -4.90
CA ILE A 14 -11.85 13.80 -3.56
C ILE A 14 -11.10 15.11 -3.39
N VAL A 15 -11.55 15.92 -2.45
CA VAL A 15 -10.83 17.07 -1.93
C VAL A 15 -10.53 16.85 -0.46
N GLN A 16 -9.30 17.12 -0.04
CA GLN A 16 -8.92 17.10 1.37
C GLN A 16 -8.19 18.36 1.76
N GLU A 17 -8.70 18.97 2.79
CA GLU A 17 -8.18 20.18 3.38
C GLU A 17 -7.90 19.95 4.88
N TYR A 18 -6.87 20.60 5.37
CA TYR A 18 -6.51 20.61 6.79
C TYR A 18 -6.39 22.04 7.30
N PRO A 19 -6.62 22.30 8.58
CA PRO A 19 -6.31 23.59 9.19
C PRO A 19 -4.83 23.91 9.00
N GLY A 20 -4.54 25.11 8.51
CA GLY A 20 -3.16 25.61 8.41
C GLY A 20 -2.55 25.83 9.79
N LYS A 21 -1.22 25.82 9.87
CA LYS A 21 -0.50 26.12 11.12
C LYS A 21 -0.69 27.59 11.49
N GLU A 22 -0.92 27.86 12.78
CA GLU A 22 -0.90 29.21 13.39
C GLU A 22 -1.63 30.32 12.60
N GLY A 23 -2.88 30.07 12.18
CA GLY A 23 -3.67 31.06 11.46
C GLY A 23 -3.40 31.19 9.96
N ALA A 24 -2.60 30.31 9.37
CA ALA A 24 -2.26 30.32 7.95
C ALA A 24 -3.38 29.84 7.01
N GLY A 25 -4.66 29.92 7.43
CA GLY A 25 -5.81 29.54 6.60
C GLY A 25 -5.98 28.03 6.45
N VAL A 26 -6.32 27.57 5.25
CA VAL A 26 -6.60 26.16 4.94
C VAL A 26 -5.50 25.61 4.01
N LEU A 27 -4.96 24.45 4.35
CA LEU A 27 -4.00 23.73 3.52
C LEU A 27 -4.73 22.66 2.71
N ARG A 28 -4.90 22.87 1.41
CA ARG A 28 -5.44 21.86 0.49
C ARG A 28 -4.35 20.87 0.14
N VAL A 29 -4.57 19.58 0.48
CA VAL A 29 -3.63 18.49 0.24
C VAL A 29 -4.01 17.68 -0.99
N VAL A 30 -5.31 17.44 -1.21
CA VAL A 30 -5.85 16.72 -2.36
C VAL A 30 -6.89 17.59 -3.04
N ASN A 31 -6.91 17.62 -4.38
CA ASN A 31 -7.78 18.48 -5.16
C ASN A 31 -8.42 17.76 -6.36
N GLY A 32 -9.64 17.25 -6.18
CA GLY A 32 -10.42 16.65 -7.25
C GLY A 32 -9.88 15.30 -7.77
N VAL A 33 -9.31 14.47 -6.88
CA VAL A 33 -8.81 13.14 -7.27
C VAL A 33 -9.97 12.19 -7.50
N SER A 34 -10.03 11.61 -8.71
CA SER A 34 -11.02 10.61 -9.12
C SER A 34 -10.33 9.47 -9.86
N PHE A 35 -10.58 8.24 -9.43
CA PHE A 35 -10.23 7.02 -10.16
C PHE A 35 -11.02 5.82 -9.60
N LYS A 36 -11.09 4.75 -10.38
CA LYS A 36 -11.72 3.49 -9.99
C LYS A 36 -10.73 2.34 -10.12
N LEU A 37 -10.70 1.50 -9.12
CA LEU A 37 -9.88 0.29 -9.02
C LEU A 37 -10.81 -0.91 -8.96
N GLU A 38 -10.56 -1.89 -9.81
CA GLU A 38 -11.40 -3.08 -9.91
C GLU A 38 -10.53 -4.33 -10.07
N ARG A 39 -11.04 -5.46 -9.65
CA ARG A 39 -10.43 -6.79 -9.74
C ARG A 39 -9.20 -6.97 -8.86
N PRO A 40 -8.79 -8.21 -8.61
CA PRO A 40 -7.49 -8.47 -8.04
C PRO A 40 -6.38 -7.91 -8.94
N SER A 41 -5.70 -6.89 -8.47
CA SER A 41 -4.60 -6.21 -9.19
C SER A 41 -3.72 -5.46 -8.19
N ILE A 42 -2.49 -5.17 -8.56
CA ILE A 42 -1.60 -4.30 -7.79
C ILE A 42 -1.58 -2.93 -8.46
N VAL A 43 -2.15 -1.94 -7.80
CA VAL A 43 -2.15 -0.55 -8.25
C VAL A 43 -1.12 0.23 -7.47
N MET A 44 -0.15 0.78 -8.18
CA MET A 44 0.93 1.58 -7.61
C MET A 44 0.54 3.05 -7.59
N LEU A 45 0.60 3.67 -6.42
CA LEU A 45 0.32 5.09 -6.24
C LEU A 45 1.63 5.83 -5.96
N LEU A 46 2.13 6.58 -6.94
CA LEU A 46 3.37 7.34 -6.86
C LEU A 46 3.12 8.84 -6.79
N GLY A 47 4.11 9.58 -6.34
CA GLY A 47 4.09 11.03 -6.27
C GLY A 47 5.19 11.57 -5.35
N PRO A 48 5.48 12.87 -5.38
CA PRO A 48 6.47 13.49 -4.50
C PRO A 48 6.17 13.27 -3.02
N SER A 49 7.20 13.38 -2.17
CA SER A 49 7.00 13.34 -0.72
C SER A 49 6.06 14.45 -0.27
N GLY A 50 5.10 14.12 0.60
CA GLY A 50 4.13 15.08 1.13
C GLY A 50 3.00 15.46 0.18
N CYS A 51 2.91 14.92 -1.04
CA CYS A 51 1.83 15.29 -1.97
C CYS A 51 0.42 14.81 -1.55
N GLY A 52 0.30 13.84 -0.63
CA GLY A 52 -1.00 13.35 -0.14
C GLY A 52 -1.28 11.88 -0.40
N LYS A 53 -0.30 11.07 -0.85
CA LYS A 53 -0.46 9.61 -1.09
C LYS A 53 -1.04 8.88 0.12
N SER A 54 -0.40 9.02 1.28
CA SER A 54 -0.87 8.39 2.52
C SER A 54 -2.25 8.90 2.93
N THR A 55 -2.55 10.19 2.68
CA THR A 55 -3.88 10.76 2.93
C THR A 55 -4.95 10.05 2.09
N ILE A 56 -4.70 9.86 0.79
CA ILE A 56 -5.60 9.14 -0.12
C ILE A 56 -5.73 7.68 0.32
N LEU A 57 -4.62 7.02 0.64
CA LEU A 57 -4.62 5.63 1.11
C LEU A 57 -5.42 5.46 2.41
N HIS A 58 -5.25 6.39 3.37
CA HIS A 58 -6.01 6.37 4.63
C HIS A 58 -7.52 6.54 4.39
N MET A 59 -7.91 7.42 3.46
CA MET A 59 -9.32 7.58 3.09
C MET A 59 -9.92 6.30 2.52
N MET A 60 -9.18 5.56 1.66
CA MET A 60 -9.61 4.26 1.16
C MET A 60 -9.77 3.22 2.27
N GLY A 61 -8.95 3.31 3.33
CA GLY A 61 -9.03 2.44 4.50
C GLY A 61 -10.07 2.85 5.54
N GLY A 62 -10.80 3.96 5.30
CA GLY A 62 -11.72 4.53 6.30
C GLY A 62 -11.02 5.05 7.56
N VAL A 63 -9.70 5.30 7.49
CA VAL A 63 -8.92 5.86 8.59
C VAL A 63 -9.04 7.38 8.57
N ARG A 64 -9.49 7.96 9.68
CA ARG A 64 -9.76 9.40 9.78
C ARG A 64 -9.00 10.03 10.93
N PRO A 65 -8.35 11.18 10.70
CA PRO A 65 -7.79 11.97 11.80
C PRO A 65 -8.91 12.50 12.71
N ILE A 66 -8.67 12.52 14.01
CA ILE A 66 -9.63 13.03 14.99
C ILE A 66 -9.88 14.52 14.74
N GLY A 67 -11.16 14.91 14.68
CA GLY A 67 -11.56 16.31 14.53
C GLY A 67 -11.41 16.89 13.12
N VAL A 68 -11.09 16.07 12.13
CA VAL A 68 -10.97 16.51 10.72
C VAL A 68 -11.98 15.75 9.85
N GLN A 69 -12.80 16.50 9.12
CA GLN A 69 -13.68 15.92 8.11
C GLN A 69 -12.83 15.29 6.98
N THR A 70 -13.02 14.01 6.71
CA THR A 70 -12.24 13.27 5.73
C THR A 70 -13.15 12.34 4.92
N PRO A 71 -13.24 12.51 3.58
CA PRO A 71 -12.75 13.65 2.83
C PRO A 71 -13.50 14.96 3.15
N THR A 72 -12.90 16.12 2.83
CA THR A 72 -13.57 17.42 2.97
C THR A 72 -14.73 17.54 1.99
N SER A 73 -14.56 17.07 0.75
CA SER A 73 -15.63 16.83 -0.22
C SER A 73 -15.31 15.65 -1.13
N GLY A 74 -16.30 15.19 -1.87
CA GLY A 74 -16.22 13.97 -2.66
C GLY A 74 -16.58 12.72 -1.85
N SER A 75 -16.36 11.54 -2.41
CA SER A 75 -16.69 10.28 -1.74
C SER A 75 -15.74 9.15 -2.10
N VAL A 76 -15.46 8.27 -1.13
CA VAL A 76 -14.80 6.97 -1.35
C VAL A 76 -15.86 5.90 -1.26
N LEU A 77 -15.92 5.03 -2.26
CA LEU A 77 -16.85 3.91 -2.32
C LEU A 77 -16.08 2.60 -2.34
N ILE A 78 -16.54 1.61 -1.58
CA ILE A 78 -16.10 0.21 -1.66
C ILE A 78 -17.31 -0.61 -2.09
N ASP A 79 -17.18 -1.34 -3.21
CA ASP A 79 -18.26 -2.09 -3.84
C ASP A 79 -19.54 -1.23 -4.03
N GLY A 80 -19.36 0.04 -4.45
CA GLY A 80 -20.42 1.01 -4.66
C GLY A 80 -21.04 1.62 -3.40
N LYS A 81 -20.57 1.23 -2.19
CA LYS A 81 -21.08 1.75 -0.91
C LYS A 81 -20.10 2.75 -0.29
N PRO A 82 -20.58 3.86 0.30
CA PRO A 82 -19.71 4.83 0.95
C PRO A 82 -18.84 4.22 2.04
N CYS A 83 -17.54 4.45 1.98
CA CYS A 83 -16.57 4.07 2.99
C CYS A 83 -16.38 5.23 3.98
N SER A 84 -17.18 5.26 5.06
CA SER A 84 -17.13 6.31 6.06
C SER A 84 -16.33 5.96 7.31
N GLU A 85 -15.97 4.70 7.47
CA GLU A 85 -15.24 4.13 8.61
C GLU A 85 -14.42 2.92 8.15
N ALA A 86 -13.61 2.34 9.03
CA ALA A 86 -12.81 1.17 8.72
C ALA A 86 -13.67 0.03 8.18
N HIS A 87 -13.34 -0.46 6.98
CA HIS A 87 -14.09 -1.50 6.30
C HIS A 87 -13.53 -2.88 6.63
N ASP A 88 -14.39 -3.82 6.90
CA ASP A 88 -14.03 -5.17 7.36
C ASP A 88 -13.18 -5.99 6.37
N ASP A 89 -13.31 -5.74 5.07
CA ASP A 89 -12.57 -6.43 4.01
C ASP A 89 -11.27 -5.73 3.61
N VAL A 90 -10.95 -4.59 4.26
CA VAL A 90 -9.76 -3.79 4.01
C VAL A 90 -8.74 -4.05 5.12
N VAL A 91 -7.53 -4.43 4.72
CA VAL A 91 -6.40 -4.54 5.63
C VAL A 91 -5.33 -3.54 5.22
N MET A 92 -4.75 -2.84 6.21
CA MET A 92 -3.74 -1.82 5.97
C MET A 92 -2.41 -2.21 6.59
N VAL A 93 -1.33 -2.06 5.81
CA VAL A 93 0.06 -2.14 6.24
C VAL A 93 0.63 -0.74 6.26
N PHE A 94 1.02 -0.27 7.43
CA PHE A 94 1.58 1.07 7.64
C PHE A 94 3.10 1.07 7.43
N GLN A 95 3.66 2.20 7.11
CA GLN A 95 5.10 2.42 6.95
C GLN A 95 5.91 1.97 8.18
N ARG A 96 5.38 2.19 9.39
CA ARG A 96 5.94 1.59 10.61
C ARG A 96 5.26 0.24 10.85
N TYR A 97 6.02 -0.78 11.12
CA TYR A 97 5.57 -2.19 11.21
C TYR A 97 4.36 -2.42 12.12
N ALA A 98 4.14 -1.54 13.10
CA ALA A 98 3.06 -1.63 14.08
C ALA A 98 2.91 -3.04 14.71
N ASN A 99 4.02 -3.80 14.82
CA ASN A 99 4.04 -5.06 15.55
C ASN A 99 3.82 -4.77 17.03
N ARG A 100 3.02 -5.59 17.66
CA ARG A 100 2.79 -5.48 19.10
C ARG A 100 4.04 -5.99 19.85
N PRO A 101 4.73 -5.14 20.62
CA PRO A 101 6.01 -5.49 21.25
C PRO A 101 5.87 -6.53 22.38
N ASP A 102 4.68 -6.64 22.94
CA ASP A 102 4.30 -7.56 24.03
C ASP A 102 3.87 -8.95 23.54
N LEU A 103 3.74 -9.14 22.24
CA LEU A 103 3.31 -10.40 21.64
C LEU A 103 4.46 -11.09 20.89
N THR A 104 4.48 -12.41 20.93
CA THR A 104 5.40 -13.22 20.12
C THR A 104 5.09 -13.05 18.62
N VAL A 105 5.99 -13.52 17.74
CA VAL A 105 5.76 -13.56 16.28
C VAL A 105 4.44 -14.28 15.97
N GLU A 106 4.23 -15.46 16.52
CA GLU A 106 3.01 -16.25 16.31
C GLU A 106 1.76 -15.53 16.81
N ASP A 107 1.85 -14.91 18.01
CA ASP A 107 0.75 -14.13 18.56
C ASP A 107 0.45 -12.86 17.75
N ASN A 108 1.47 -12.18 17.22
CA ASN A 108 1.29 -11.05 16.31
C ASN A 108 0.54 -11.46 15.05
N VAL A 109 0.94 -12.56 14.41
CA VAL A 109 0.31 -13.05 13.17
C VAL A 109 -1.10 -13.56 13.45
N SER A 110 -1.35 -14.21 14.58
CA SER A 110 -2.67 -14.71 14.97
C SER A 110 -3.60 -13.64 15.53
N PHE A 111 -3.06 -12.50 15.97
CA PHE A 111 -3.81 -11.44 16.65
C PHE A 111 -5.08 -10.99 15.91
N PRO A 112 -5.10 -10.79 14.59
CA PRO A 112 -6.29 -10.37 13.86
C PRO A 112 -7.49 -11.30 14.07
N PHE A 113 -7.28 -12.60 14.24
CA PHE A 113 -8.36 -13.57 14.48
C PHE A 113 -9.00 -13.45 15.87
N ARG A 114 -8.39 -12.69 16.80
CA ARG A 114 -8.98 -12.35 18.11
C ARG A 114 -10.01 -11.24 18.01
N LEU A 115 -9.98 -10.45 16.95
CA LEU A 115 -10.93 -9.37 16.70
C LEU A 115 -12.33 -9.94 16.40
N LYS A 116 -13.36 -9.29 16.93
CA LYS A 116 -14.76 -9.76 16.90
C LYS A 116 -15.23 -10.16 15.50
N HIS A 117 -14.88 -9.35 14.50
CA HIS A 117 -15.24 -9.57 13.10
C HIS A 117 -14.65 -10.89 12.56
N TRP A 118 -13.29 -11.05 12.63
CA TRP A 118 -12.59 -12.19 12.10
C TRP A 118 -12.84 -13.48 12.87
N ARG A 119 -13.01 -13.38 14.21
CA ARG A 119 -13.37 -14.51 15.07
C ARG A 119 -14.69 -15.17 14.68
N LYS A 120 -15.61 -14.40 14.10
CA LYS A 120 -16.88 -14.92 13.60
C LYS A 120 -16.81 -15.52 12.20
N ARG A 121 -15.86 -15.08 11.40
CA ARG A 121 -15.71 -15.47 9.98
C ARG A 121 -14.83 -16.71 9.78
N VAL A 122 -13.86 -16.93 10.67
CA VAL A 122 -12.83 -17.97 10.49
C VAL A 122 -12.85 -18.90 11.72
N ALA A 123 -13.06 -20.18 11.47
CA ALA A 123 -13.02 -21.18 12.54
C ALA A 123 -11.61 -21.28 13.17
N ALA A 124 -11.54 -21.60 14.46
CA ALA A 124 -10.27 -21.61 15.19
C ALA A 124 -9.23 -22.61 14.60
N ALA A 125 -9.68 -23.74 14.06
CA ALA A 125 -8.80 -24.69 13.39
C ALA A 125 -8.23 -24.13 12.09
N GLU A 126 -9.06 -23.45 11.29
CA GLU A 126 -8.65 -22.79 10.06
C GLU A 126 -7.70 -21.62 10.36
N ALA A 127 -8.00 -20.80 11.37
CA ALA A 127 -7.11 -19.70 11.79
C ALA A 127 -5.70 -20.22 12.13
N ARG A 128 -5.60 -21.31 12.89
CA ARG A 128 -4.33 -21.95 13.20
C ARG A 128 -3.60 -22.43 11.94
N SER A 129 -4.31 -23.13 11.06
CA SER A 129 -3.73 -23.61 9.80
C SER A 129 -3.22 -22.46 8.93
N ARG A 130 -3.96 -21.34 8.84
CA ARG A 130 -3.52 -20.15 8.11
C ARG A 130 -2.28 -19.51 8.73
N VAL A 131 -2.20 -19.42 10.07
CA VAL A 131 -1.02 -18.91 10.78
C VAL A 131 0.20 -19.77 10.49
N ASP A 132 0.07 -21.10 10.58
CA ASP A 132 1.16 -22.05 10.32
C ASP A 132 1.66 -21.93 8.87
N ALA A 133 0.76 -21.91 7.91
CA ALA A 133 1.10 -21.75 6.50
C ALA A 133 1.78 -20.40 6.23
N THR A 134 1.26 -19.32 6.81
CA THR A 134 1.80 -17.97 6.61
C THR A 134 3.19 -17.84 7.23
N LEU A 135 3.41 -18.32 8.46
CA LEU A 135 4.72 -18.27 9.11
C LEU A 135 5.80 -19.04 8.33
N LYS A 136 5.43 -20.17 7.75
CA LYS A 136 6.32 -20.93 6.84
C LYS A 136 6.60 -20.13 5.57
N ALA A 137 5.58 -19.58 4.93
CA ALA A 137 5.72 -18.81 3.70
C ALA A 137 6.63 -17.59 3.86
N VAL A 138 6.53 -16.87 5.00
CA VAL A 138 7.39 -15.70 5.27
C VAL A 138 8.75 -16.08 5.89
N GLY A 139 9.06 -17.37 6.06
CA GLY A 139 10.34 -17.85 6.61
C GLY A 139 10.54 -17.54 8.09
N LEU A 140 9.46 -17.43 8.87
CA LEU A 140 9.51 -17.12 10.32
C LEU A 140 9.13 -18.31 11.19
N ASP A 141 9.03 -19.53 10.64
CA ASP A 141 8.64 -20.73 11.38
C ASP A 141 9.55 -21.01 12.58
N GLY A 142 10.87 -20.84 12.42
CA GLY A 142 11.85 -20.97 13.50
C GLY A 142 11.85 -19.84 14.54
N HIS A 143 11.10 -18.77 14.29
CA HIS A 143 11.09 -17.57 15.16
C HIS A 143 9.74 -17.35 15.88
N ARG A 144 8.84 -18.33 15.86
CA ARG A 144 7.46 -18.22 16.40
C ARG A 144 7.38 -17.64 17.81
N LYS A 145 8.31 -18.03 18.70
CA LYS A 145 8.36 -17.64 20.10
C LYS A 145 9.10 -16.34 20.38
N HIS A 146 9.77 -15.75 19.37
CA HIS A 146 10.52 -14.51 19.56
C HIS A 146 9.58 -13.32 19.69
N LEU A 147 10.01 -12.33 20.47
CA LEU A 147 9.38 -11.00 20.53
C LEU A 147 9.93 -10.11 19.40
N PRO A 148 9.20 -9.07 18.97
CA PRO A 148 9.66 -8.11 17.96
C PRO A 148 11.03 -7.49 18.25
N SER A 149 11.38 -7.28 19.53
CA SER A 149 12.68 -6.76 19.96
C SER A 149 13.86 -7.70 19.71
N GLN A 150 13.61 -8.97 19.47
CA GLN A 150 14.61 -10.02 19.20
C GLN A 150 14.81 -10.26 17.70
N LEU A 151 14.11 -9.51 16.83
CA LEU A 151 14.09 -9.67 15.39
C LEU A 151 14.86 -8.55 14.70
N SER A 152 15.46 -8.86 13.54
CA SER A 152 15.97 -7.84 12.62
C SER A 152 14.85 -6.98 12.04
N GLY A 153 15.20 -5.84 11.43
CA GLY A 153 14.22 -4.97 10.74
C GLY A 153 13.42 -5.72 9.66
N GLY A 154 14.12 -6.50 8.83
CA GLY A 154 13.47 -7.31 7.77
C GLY A 154 12.57 -8.41 8.35
N GLN A 155 12.96 -9.07 9.45
CA GLN A 155 12.10 -10.04 10.12
C GLN A 155 10.85 -9.37 10.71
N ASN A 156 10.96 -8.19 11.31
CA ASN A 156 9.83 -7.42 11.79
C ASN A 156 8.88 -7.02 10.65
N GLN A 157 9.42 -6.69 9.47
CA GLN A 157 8.62 -6.44 8.27
C GLN A 157 7.85 -7.68 7.82
N ARG A 158 8.51 -8.86 7.82
CA ARG A 158 7.86 -10.14 7.51
C ARG A 158 6.72 -10.45 8.47
N VAL A 159 6.86 -10.12 9.77
CA VAL A 159 5.76 -10.25 10.75
C VAL A 159 4.58 -9.34 10.38
N ALA A 160 4.82 -8.08 10.05
CA ALA A 160 3.76 -7.14 9.66
C ALA A 160 3.03 -7.60 8.39
N LEU A 161 3.77 -8.06 7.39
CA LEU A 161 3.22 -8.61 6.16
C LEU A 161 2.41 -9.89 6.42
N ALA A 162 2.96 -10.82 7.20
CA ALA A 162 2.29 -12.04 7.60
C ALA A 162 0.96 -11.76 8.32
N ARG A 163 0.96 -10.79 9.25
CA ARG A 163 -0.24 -10.38 9.97
C ARG A 163 -1.33 -9.82 9.07
N ALA A 164 -0.96 -9.14 7.99
CA ALA A 164 -1.91 -8.63 7.02
C ALA A 164 -2.46 -9.75 6.10
N LEU A 165 -1.57 -10.58 5.56
CA LEU A 165 -1.92 -11.58 4.55
C LEU A 165 -2.56 -12.85 5.12
N VAL A 166 -2.35 -13.17 6.41
CA VAL A 166 -3.01 -14.32 7.07
C VAL A 166 -4.53 -14.23 7.04
N LEU A 167 -5.07 -13.01 6.95
CA LEU A 167 -6.50 -12.74 6.85
C LEU A 167 -7.07 -13.05 5.47
N ARG A 168 -6.24 -13.13 4.42
CA ARG A 168 -6.66 -13.22 3.01
C ARG A 168 -7.66 -12.10 2.67
N PRO A 169 -7.25 -10.83 2.81
CA PRO A 169 -8.16 -9.70 2.62
C PRO A 169 -8.60 -9.59 1.16
N ARG A 170 -9.77 -8.98 0.91
CA ARG A 170 -10.20 -8.61 -0.45
C ARG A 170 -9.46 -7.38 -0.94
N ILE A 171 -9.10 -6.47 -0.03
CA ILE A 171 -8.38 -5.22 -0.30
C ILE A 171 -7.19 -5.11 0.66
N LEU A 172 -6.01 -4.86 0.10
CA LEU A 172 -4.77 -4.63 0.86
C LEU A 172 -4.20 -3.26 0.53
N LEU A 173 -4.13 -2.38 1.52
CA LEU A 173 -3.55 -1.05 1.40
C LEU A 173 -2.17 -1.04 2.04
N MET A 174 -1.16 -0.57 1.32
CA MET A 174 0.24 -0.60 1.76
C MET A 174 0.86 0.79 1.63
N ASP A 175 1.30 1.37 2.75
CA ASP A 175 1.92 2.70 2.79
C ASP A 175 3.43 2.59 2.94
N GLU A 176 4.17 2.74 1.84
CA GLU A 176 5.64 2.64 1.77
C GLU A 176 6.22 1.44 2.54
N PRO A 177 5.70 0.20 2.33
CA PRO A 177 5.98 -0.92 3.22
C PRO A 177 7.46 -1.34 3.23
N PHE A 178 8.24 -0.99 2.20
CA PHE A 178 9.65 -1.41 2.07
C PHE A 178 10.64 -0.24 2.15
N GLY A 179 10.18 0.98 2.43
CA GLY A 179 11.01 2.18 2.41
C GLY A 179 12.15 2.19 3.43
N ALA A 180 12.03 1.48 4.55
CA ALA A 180 13.04 1.40 5.60
C ALA A 180 14.01 0.21 5.46
N LEU A 181 13.88 -0.62 4.41
CA LEU A 181 14.71 -1.80 4.21
C LEU A 181 15.95 -1.51 3.36
N ASP A 182 17.04 -2.23 3.65
CA ASP A 182 18.19 -2.29 2.75
C ASP A 182 17.82 -2.97 1.41
N ALA A 183 18.64 -2.78 0.39
CA ALA A 183 18.33 -3.22 -0.97
C ALA A 183 18.12 -4.74 -1.10
N GLN A 184 18.92 -5.57 -0.40
CA GLN A 184 18.79 -7.02 -0.46
C GLN A 184 17.49 -7.47 0.20
N THR A 185 17.23 -7.05 1.42
CA THR A 185 16.00 -7.37 2.17
C THR A 185 14.76 -6.88 1.42
N ARG A 186 14.82 -5.70 0.78
CA ARG A 186 13.73 -5.17 -0.05
C ARG A 186 13.40 -6.10 -1.20
N THR A 187 14.39 -6.57 -1.96
CA THR A 187 14.19 -7.50 -3.07
C THR A 187 13.56 -8.82 -2.59
N GLU A 188 14.03 -9.36 -1.48
CA GLU A 188 13.44 -10.56 -0.87
C GLU A 188 11.97 -10.35 -0.50
N MET A 189 11.64 -9.19 0.08
CA MET A 189 10.27 -8.87 0.49
C MET A 189 9.33 -8.63 -0.69
N GLN A 190 9.81 -8.03 -1.78
CA GLN A 190 9.07 -7.85 -3.02
C GLN A 190 8.73 -9.20 -3.67
N THR A 191 9.69 -10.11 -3.72
CA THR A 191 9.50 -11.48 -4.23
C THR A 191 8.46 -12.21 -3.37
N LEU A 192 8.64 -12.19 -2.05
CA LEU A 192 7.73 -12.82 -1.10
C LEU A 192 6.29 -12.29 -1.24
N LEU A 193 6.12 -10.97 -1.31
CA LEU A 193 4.80 -10.35 -1.51
C LEU A 193 4.16 -10.83 -2.83
N SER A 194 4.93 -10.82 -3.91
CA SER A 194 4.47 -11.28 -5.23
C SER A 194 3.96 -12.73 -5.18
N GLU A 195 4.74 -13.64 -4.59
CA GLU A 195 4.37 -15.06 -4.44
C GLU A 195 3.10 -15.25 -3.60
N MET A 196 2.98 -14.52 -2.49
CA MET A 196 1.81 -14.58 -1.62
C MET A 196 0.55 -14.06 -2.30
N LEU A 197 0.66 -12.99 -3.11
CA LEU A 197 -0.46 -12.42 -3.87
C LEU A 197 -0.87 -13.29 -5.07
N LEU A 198 0.07 -14.04 -5.68
CA LEU A 198 -0.28 -15.04 -6.68
C LEU A 198 -1.11 -16.18 -6.08
N SER A 199 -0.78 -16.60 -4.85
CA SER A 199 -1.50 -17.67 -4.15
C SER A 199 -2.87 -17.19 -3.59
N ASN A 200 -3.00 -15.92 -3.23
CA ASN A 200 -4.22 -15.31 -2.68
C ASN A 200 -4.44 -13.93 -3.32
N PRO A 201 -4.98 -13.89 -4.55
CA PRO A 201 -5.19 -12.63 -5.27
C PRO A 201 -6.17 -11.71 -4.54
N CYS A 202 -5.81 -10.43 -4.41
CA CYS A 202 -6.64 -9.37 -3.87
C CYS A 202 -6.38 -8.05 -4.60
N LEU A 203 -7.21 -7.04 -4.39
CA LEU A 203 -6.93 -5.69 -4.84
C LEU A 203 -5.91 -5.06 -3.91
N VAL A 204 -4.75 -4.69 -4.43
CA VAL A 204 -3.68 -4.04 -3.67
C VAL A 204 -3.53 -2.59 -4.13
N VAL A 205 -3.52 -1.66 -3.18
CA VAL A 205 -3.06 -0.28 -3.42
C VAL A 205 -1.75 -0.10 -2.68
N PHE A 206 -0.70 0.13 -3.44
CA PHE A 206 0.66 0.19 -2.94
C PHE A 206 1.24 1.59 -3.15
N VAL A 207 1.44 2.32 -2.07
CA VAL A 207 2.10 3.63 -2.08
C VAL A 207 3.61 3.42 -2.05
N THR A 208 4.31 4.03 -2.99
CA THR A 208 5.77 4.07 -3.02
C THR A 208 6.28 5.35 -3.70
N HIS A 209 7.56 5.65 -3.50
CA HIS A 209 8.31 6.64 -4.27
C HIS A 209 9.38 5.99 -5.17
N ASP A 210 9.48 4.66 -5.14
CA ASP A 210 10.45 3.88 -5.91
C ASP A 210 9.82 3.42 -7.24
N VAL A 211 10.35 3.95 -8.35
CA VAL A 211 9.86 3.65 -9.71
C VAL A 211 10.15 2.20 -10.10
N THR A 212 11.30 1.67 -9.68
CA THR A 212 11.68 0.28 -9.95
C THR A 212 10.69 -0.69 -9.29
N GLU A 213 10.30 -0.39 -8.05
CA GLU A 213 9.30 -1.14 -7.31
C GLU A 213 7.94 -1.11 -8.01
N ALA A 214 7.54 0.07 -8.49
CA ALA A 214 6.29 0.22 -9.21
C ALA A 214 6.25 -0.60 -10.51
N LEU A 215 7.33 -0.60 -11.27
CA LEU A 215 7.45 -1.39 -12.49
C LEU A 215 7.54 -2.89 -12.21
N LEU A 216 8.16 -3.31 -11.11
CA LEU A 216 8.31 -4.72 -10.77
C LEU A 216 7.00 -5.36 -10.32
N LEU A 217 6.25 -4.67 -9.47
CA LEU A 217 5.08 -5.23 -8.76
C LEU A 217 3.74 -4.79 -9.34
N GLY A 218 3.65 -3.56 -9.93
CA GLY A 218 2.38 -2.96 -10.30
C GLY A 218 1.76 -3.52 -11.58
N ASP A 219 0.45 -3.67 -11.61
CA ASP A 219 -0.32 -3.93 -12.84
C ASP A 219 -0.83 -2.61 -13.44
N ARG A 220 -0.96 -1.57 -12.61
CA ARG A 220 -1.38 -0.21 -12.97
C ARG A 220 -0.59 0.79 -12.15
N VAL A 221 -0.22 1.89 -12.76
CA VAL A 221 0.50 3.00 -12.12
C VAL A 221 -0.34 4.25 -12.20
N ILE A 222 -0.60 4.87 -11.04
CA ILE A 222 -1.23 6.18 -10.91
C ILE A 222 -0.20 7.12 -10.30
N THR A 223 0.13 8.20 -11.00
CA THR A 223 1.03 9.22 -10.49
C THR A 223 0.25 10.46 -10.04
N LEU A 224 0.65 11.01 -8.91
CA LEU A 224 0.08 12.23 -8.35
C LEU A 224 1.05 13.41 -8.53
N SER A 225 0.48 14.59 -8.77
CA SER A 225 1.23 15.85 -8.78
C SER A 225 1.77 16.20 -7.38
N ALA A 226 2.58 17.27 -7.30
CA ALA A 226 2.85 17.95 -6.03
C ALA A 226 1.54 18.51 -5.43
N GLN A 227 1.62 18.86 -4.15
CA GLN A 227 0.49 19.43 -3.40
C GLN A 227 -0.01 20.77 -3.97
N PRO A 228 -1.31 20.91 -4.16
CA PRO A 228 -2.37 19.93 -3.91
C PRO A 228 -2.38 18.80 -4.96
N ALA A 229 -2.46 17.55 -4.48
CA ALA A 229 -2.41 16.38 -5.36
C ALA A 229 -3.60 16.32 -6.31
N VAL A 230 -3.30 16.10 -7.59
CA VAL A 230 -4.23 15.67 -8.64
C VAL A 230 -3.65 14.43 -9.31
N VAL A 231 -4.46 13.66 -10.02
CA VAL A 231 -3.97 12.57 -10.87
C VAL A 231 -3.21 13.20 -12.04
N ALA A 232 -1.89 12.97 -12.10
CA ALA A 232 -1.04 13.48 -13.17
C ALA A 232 -0.95 12.51 -14.34
N ASP A 233 -0.96 11.21 -14.06
CA ASP A 233 -0.94 10.15 -15.07
C ASP A 233 -1.53 8.86 -14.51
N ASP A 234 -2.06 8.00 -15.40
CA ASP A 234 -2.69 6.73 -15.09
C ASP A 234 -2.55 5.76 -16.25
N PHE A 235 -1.85 4.66 -16.07
CA PHE A 235 -1.62 3.66 -17.11
C PHE A 235 -1.44 2.25 -16.57
N SER A 236 -1.70 1.25 -17.41
CA SER A 236 -1.52 -0.17 -17.09
C SER A 236 -0.18 -0.68 -17.61
N ILE A 237 0.41 -1.62 -16.88
CA ILE A 237 1.58 -2.39 -17.30
C ILE A 237 1.08 -3.73 -17.81
N LEU A 238 1.26 -4.00 -19.10
CA LEU A 238 0.71 -5.18 -19.75
C LEU A 238 1.56 -6.44 -19.53
N GLU A 239 2.84 -6.29 -19.24
CA GLU A 239 3.73 -7.41 -18.92
C GLU A 239 3.25 -8.15 -17.67
N PRO A 240 3.02 -9.47 -17.74
CA PRO A 240 2.53 -10.24 -16.60
C PRO A 240 3.58 -10.36 -15.49
N ARG A 241 3.12 -10.54 -14.25
CA ARG A 241 3.97 -10.87 -13.10
C ARG A 241 4.17 -12.39 -12.96
N PRO A 242 5.32 -12.86 -12.43
CA PRO A 242 6.47 -12.08 -11.93
C PRO A 242 7.35 -11.55 -13.06
N ARG A 243 7.75 -10.28 -12.98
CA ARG A 243 8.63 -9.65 -13.96
C ARG A 243 10.09 -9.90 -13.65
N SER A 244 10.88 -10.23 -14.69
CA SER A 244 12.29 -10.49 -14.53
C SER A 244 13.13 -9.22 -14.53
N ALA A 245 14.35 -9.29 -13.97
CA ALA A 245 15.34 -8.23 -14.09
C ALA A 245 15.71 -7.91 -15.55
N LEU A 246 15.56 -8.88 -16.46
CA LEU A 246 15.79 -8.69 -17.89
C LEU A 246 14.70 -7.82 -18.51
N TRP A 247 13.42 -8.06 -18.14
CA TRP A 247 12.32 -7.23 -18.61
C TRP A 247 12.47 -5.76 -18.14
N GLN A 248 12.93 -5.53 -16.92
CA GLN A 248 13.17 -4.18 -16.40
C GLN A 248 14.19 -3.36 -17.24
N ARG A 249 15.03 -4.05 -18.01
CA ARG A 249 15.99 -3.43 -18.95
C ARG A 249 15.47 -3.35 -20.39
N SER A 250 14.24 -3.77 -20.63
CA SER A 250 13.61 -3.68 -21.95
C SER A 250 13.32 -2.22 -22.32
N SER A 251 13.24 -1.94 -23.61
CA SER A 251 12.87 -0.60 -24.10
C SER A 251 11.50 -0.15 -23.64
N GLU A 252 10.59 -1.09 -23.41
CA GLU A 252 9.25 -0.83 -22.90
C GLU A 252 9.28 -0.38 -21.44
N ALA A 253 9.97 -1.13 -20.56
CA ALA A 253 10.12 -0.78 -19.16
C ALA A 253 10.83 0.56 -18.98
N LEU A 254 11.90 0.81 -19.74
CA LEU A 254 12.65 2.10 -19.72
C LEU A 254 11.73 3.28 -20.12
N LYS A 255 10.90 3.13 -21.14
CA LYS A 255 9.94 4.19 -21.53
C LYS A 255 8.89 4.45 -20.42
N MET A 256 8.45 3.41 -19.73
CA MET A 256 7.53 3.57 -18.58
C MET A 256 8.24 4.27 -17.42
N GLU A 257 9.50 3.92 -17.13
CA GLU A 257 10.34 4.58 -16.12
C GLU A 257 10.51 6.07 -16.43
N GLU A 258 10.90 6.41 -17.66
CA GLU A 258 11.02 7.80 -18.12
C GLU A 258 9.69 8.56 -17.99
N ARG A 259 8.57 7.92 -18.35
CA ARG A 259 7.22 8.49 -18.22
C ARG A 259 6.89 8.84 -16.77
N ILE A 260 7.15 7.93 -15.83
CA ILE A 260 6.93 8.15 -14.39
C ILE A 260 7.85 9.26 -13.88
N LEU A 261 9.15 9.19 -14.18
CA LEU A 261 10.14 10.19 -13.76
C LEU A 261 9.80 11.58 -14.26
N ALA A 262 9.34 11.71 -15.51
CA ALA A 262 8.90 12.99 -16.06
C ALA A 262 7.77 13.62 -15.24
N GLN A 263 6.77 12.82 -14.82
CA GLN A 263 5.68 13.29 -13.95
C GLN A 263 6.18 13.69 -12.56
N LEU A 264 7.07 12.90 -11.94
CA LEU A 264 7.62 13.18 -10.63
C LEU A 264 8.49 14.45 -10.64
N HIS A 265 9.27 14.69 -11.71
CA HIS A 265 10.08 15.90 -11.87
C HIS A 265 9.22 17.14 -12.13
N ALA A 266 8.22 17.06 -13.00
CA ALA A 266 7.28 18.15 -13.26
C ALA A 266 6.52 18.57 -12.00
N ALA A 267 6.27 17.61 -11.09
CA ALA A 267 5.61 17.83 -9.82
C ALA A 267 6.54 18.39 -8.71
N SER A 268 7.85 18.51 -8.93
CA SER A 268 8.78 19.08 -7.95
C SER A 268 8.98 20.58 -8.25
N PRO A 269 8.41 21.53 -7.47
CA PRO A 269 8.66 22.95 -7.70
C PRO A 269 10.15 23.24 -7.49
N GLY A 270 10.82 23.65 -8.56
CA GLY A 270 12.15 24.20 -8.71
C GLY A 270 13.08 24.20 -7.49
N ARG A 271 13.99 23.22 -7.39
CA ARG A 271 15.32 23.53 -6.89
C ARG A 271 15.99 24.33 -8.00
N GLY A 272 16.06 25.65 -7.75
CA GLY A 272 16.65 26.60 -8.68
C GLY A 272 17.95 26.08 -9.27
N SER A 273 18.10 26.29 -10.57
CA SER A 273 19.33 26.08 -11.32
C SER A 273 20.53 26.56 -10.49
N LEU A 274 21.34 25.64 -10.01
CA LEU A 274 22.72 25.96 -9.67
C LEU A 274 23.36 26.44 -10.96
N ARG A 275 23.37 27.76 -11.17
CA ARG A 275 24.29 28.38 -12.17
C ARG A 275 25.68 28.03 -11.71
N VAL A 276 26.31 27.10 -12.39
CA VAL A 276 27.74 26.95 -12.39
C VAL A 276 28.27 28.20 -13.07
N SER A 277 28.73 29.15 -12.27
CA SER A 277 29.57 30.26 -12.77
C SER A 277 30.94 29.66 -13.03
N VAL A 278 31.36 29.73 -14.30
CA VAL A 278 32.72 29.48 -14.79
C VAL A 278 33.67 30.55 -14.27
#